data_d653f8a2fba09b3e9d5c43a4e02342cd
#
_entry.id   d653f8a2fba09b3e9d5c43a4e02342cd
#
_cell.length_a   1.000
_cell.length_b   1.000
_cell.length_c   1.000
_cell.angle_alpha   90.00
_cell.angle_beta   90.00
_cell.angle_gamma   90.00
#
_symmetry.space_group_name_H-M   'P 1'
#
loop_
_entity.id
_entity.type
_entity.pdbx_description
1 polymer ?
#
loop_
_entity_poly.entity_id
_entity_poly.type
_entity_poly.pdbx_seq_one_letter_code
_entity_poly.pdbx_strand_id
1 'polypeptide(L)'
;MKHPVLTLLGLLAVAAAPAVQAVEILRWERMPLAVPLKVGHERIVFIDRNVRVGVPAGVGERLRVQSAGGAVYLRASEPIEPTRLQLQDADTGALILLDIAAEPAKDGEAELEPVRIVEGNSTPARYG
;
A
#
# COMPACT_ATOMS: atom_id res chain seq x y z
N MET A 1 -31.05 -22.45 -47.91
CA MET A 1 -30.89 -22.26 -47.53
C MET A 1 -30.42 -21.84 -46.66
N LYS A 2 -30.25 -21.67 -46.31
CA LYS A 2 -29.81 -21.37 -45.59
C LYS A 2 -29.36 -21.01 -44.65
N HIS A 3 -29.07 -20.80 -44.18
CA HIS A 3 -28.52 -20.50 -43.35
C HIS A 3 -28.14 -20.01 -42.43
N PRO A 4 -27.97 -19.81 -41.98
CA PRO A 4 -27.58 -19.42 -41.20
C PRO A 4 -27.02 -19.15 -40.31
N VAL A 5 -26.86 -18.91 -39.85
CA VAL A 5 -26.29 -18.71 -39.02
C VAL A 5 -25.81 -18.29 -38.16
N LEU A 6 -25.76 -18.06 -37.73
CA LEU A 6 -25.26 -17.67 -36.94
C LEU A 6 -24.87 -17.34 -36.09
N THR A 7 -24.72 -17.16 -35.70
CA THR A 7 -24.22 -16.92 -34.96
C THR A 7 -23.79 -16.58 -34.06
N LEU A 8 -23.55 -16.39 -33.63
CA LEU A 8 -23.05 -16.14 -32.79
C LEU A 8 -22.60 -15.65 -32.06
N LEU A 9 -22.45 -15.41 -31.79
CA LEU A 9 -21.87 -14.99 -31.16
C LEU A 9 -21.52 -14.64 -30.26
N GLY A 10 -21.39 -14.48 -29.74
CA GLY A 10 -20.99 -14.20 -28.87
C GLY A 10 -20.52 -13.85 -28.24
N LEU A 11 -20.55 -13.62 -27.88
CA LEU A 11 -20.14 -13.31 -27.18
C LEU A 11 -19.54 -13.12 -26.32
N LEU A 12 -19.21 -13.05 -26.13
CA LEU A 12 -18.50 -13.05 -25.41
C LEU A 12 -18.26 -12.19 -24.67
N ALA A 13 -18.44 -11.98 -24.22
CA ALA A 13 -18.44 -11.15 -23.54
C ALA A 13 -17.69 -11.18 -22.55
N VAL A 14 -17.19 -11.01 -22.39
CA VAL A 14 -16.49 -11.10 -21.55
C VAL A 14 -16.47 -10.30 -20.66
N ALA A 15 -16.80 -10.34 -20.04
CA ALA A 15 -16.85 -9.64 -19.09
C ALA A 15 -15.75 -9.33 -18.50
N ALA A 16 -15.37 -8.38 -18.59
CA ALA A 16 -14.33 -7.96 -17.89
C ALA A 16 -14.76 -7.84 -16.53
N ALA A 17 -14.36 -8.62 -15.73
CA ALA A 17 -14.55 -8.43 -14.33
C ALA A 17 -13.90 -7.13 -13.97
N PRO A 18 -14.52 -6.31 -13.19
CA PRO A 18 -13.86 -5.12 -12.72
C PRO A 18 -12.63 -5.55 -11.98
N ALA A 19 -11.56 -4.87 -12.21
CA ALA A 19 -10.35 -5.12 -11.50
C ALA A 19 -10.62 -4.82 -10.04
N VAL A 20 -10.57 -5.80 -9.21
CA VAL A 20 -10.69 -5.58 -7.80
C VAL A 20 -9.31 -5.25 -7.31
N GLN A 21 -9.14 -4.05 -6.77
CA GLN A 21 -7.87 -3.71 -6.22
C GLN A 21 -7.72 -4.41 -4.92
N ALA A 22 -6.79 -5.30 -4.84
CA ALA A 22 -6.46 -5.94 -3.59
C ALA A 22 -5.75 -4.93 -2.69
N VAL A 23 -5.93 -5.07 -1.40
CA VAL A 23 -5.27 -4.23 -0.42
C VAL A 23 -4.69 -5.17 0.62
N GLU A 24 -3.43 -4.99 0.91
CA GLU A 24 -2.78 -5.80 1.94
C GLU A 24 -3.12 -5.23 3.30
N ILE A 25 -3.66 -6.03 4.19
CA ILE A 25 -4.02 -5.58 5.53
C ILE A 25 -2.88 -5.90 6.48
N LEU A 26 -2.36 -4.89 7.16
CA LEU A 26 -1.35 -5.06 8.17
C LEU A 26 -1.95 -4.63 9.50
N ARG A 27 -1.71 -5.43 10.53
CA ARG A 27 -2.30 -5.18 11.84
C ARG A 27 -1.23 -4.61 12.75
N TRP A 28 -1.46 -3.43 13.28
CA TRP A 28 -0.51 -2.80 14.17
C TRP A 28 -0.70 -3.34 15.58
N GLU A 29 0.32 -3.99 16.09
CA GLU A 29 0.28 -4.58 17.43
C GLU A 29 1.53 -4.17 18.18
N ARG A 30 2.00 -2.95 17.93
CA ARG A 30 3.16 -2.38 18.60
C ARG A 30 4.47 -3.04 18.19
N MET A 31 4.48 -3.66 17.04
CA MET A 31 5.69 -4.17 16.44
C MET A 31 5.84 -3.59 15.04
N PRO A 32 7.05 -3.28 14.62
CA PRO A 32 7.20 -2.67 13.31
C PRO A 32 6.60 -3.50 12.21
N LEU A 33 5.96 -2.82 11.25
CA LEU A 33 5.30 -3.49 10.14
C LEU A 33 6.19 -3.38 8.91
N ALA A 34 6.39 -4.49 8.23
CA ALA A 34 7.23 -4.53 7.03
C ALA A 34 6.43 -4.03 5.84
N VAL A 35 6.95 -3.01 5.18
CA VAL A 35 6.33 -2.46 3.98
C VAL A 35 7.41 -2.37 2.91
N PRO A 36 7.61 -3.42 2.14
CA PRO A 36 8.64 -3.39 1.08
C PRO A 36 8.20 -2.49 -0.06
N LEU A 37 9.17 -1.87 -0.69
CA LEU A 37 8.95 -0.97 -1.80
C LEU A 37 9.70 -1.48 -3.03
N LYS A 38 9.24 -1.05 -4.20
CA LYS A 38 9.97 -1.25 -5.44
C LYS A 38 10.40 0.11 -5.95
N VAL A 39 11.65 0.23 -6.33
CA VAL A 39 12.19 1.50 -6.80
C VAL A 39 11.36 1.99 -7.99
N GLY A 40 10.96 3.25 -7.92
CA GLY A 40 10.17 3.87 -8.98
C GLY A 40 8.69 3.63 -8.91
N HIS A 41 8.24 2.75 -8.00
CA HIS A 41 6.80 2.48 -7.86
C HIS A 41 6.31 3.12 -6.59
N GLU A 42 5.17 3.80 -6.67
CA GLU A 42 4.57 4.38 -5.48
C GLU A 42 3.88 3.31 -4.68
N ARG A 43 4.07 3.33 -3.38
CA ARG A 43 3.34 2.46 -2.47
C ARG A 43 2.48 3.32 -1.59
N ILE A 44 1.22 2.98 -1.47
CA ILE A 44 0.27 3.77 -0.67
C ILE A 44 -0.04 3.01 0.60
N VAL A 45 0.05 3.70 1.72
CA VAL A 45 -0.25 3.13 3.03
C VAL A 45 -1.43 3.90 3.60
N PHE A 46 -2.59 3.25 3.67
CA PHE A 46 -3.77 3.87 4.26
C PHE A 46 -3.73 3.66 5.77
N ILE A 47 -3.82 4.73 6.51
CA ILE A 47 -3.76 4.65 7.96
C ILE A 47 -4.97 5.31 8.60
N ASP A 48 -5.74 6.07 7.81
CA ASP A 48 -7.01 6.68 8.23
C ASP A 48 -6.85 7.64 9.40
N ARG A 49 -5.72 8.27 9.50
CA ARG A 49 -5.47 9.32 10.48
C ARG A 49 -4.37 10.21 9.92
N ASN A 50 -4.32 11.43 10.40
CA ASN A 50 -3.26 12.33 9.97
C ASN A 50 -1.99 11.99 10.71
N VAL A 51 -0.91 11.75 9.96
CA VAL A 51 0.36 11.40 10.58
C VAL A 51 1.47 12.28 10.05
N ARG A 52 2.48 12.47 10.87
CA ARG A 52 3.76 13.01 10.44
C ARG A 52 4.71 11.87 10.27
N VAL A 53 5.51 11.91 9.23
CA VAL A 53 6.41 10.80 8.94
C VAL A 53 7.83 11.23 9.29
N GLY A 54 8.45 10.53 10.22
CA GLY A 54 9.84 10.73 10.55
C GLY A 54 10.70 9.85 9.67
N VAL A 55 11.61 10.46 8.93
CA VAL A 55 12.47 9.77 7.99
C VAL A 55 13.91 9.91 8.47
N PRO A 56 14.66 8.83 8.63
CA PRO A 56 16.05 8.95 9.07
C PRO A 56 16.87 9.78 8.09
N ALA A 57 17.84 10.49 8.61
CA ALA A 57 18.77 11.24 7.79
C ALA A 57 19.49 10.25 6.88
N GLY A 58 19.80 10.63 5.69
CA GLY A 58 20.46 9.75 4.75
C GLY A 58 19.51 8.96 3.89
N VAL A 59 18.25 8.89 4.26
CA VAL A 59 17.24 8.20 3.45
C VAL A 59 16.39 9.23 2.72
N GLY A 60 16.29 10.43 3.28
CA GLY A 60 15.36 11.43 2.76
C GLY A 60 15.59 11.82 1.31
N GLU A 61 16.81 11.68 0.81
CA GLU A 61 17.07 12.03 -0.58
C GLU A 61 16.71 10.89 -1.54
N ARG A 62 16.51 9.71 -1.01
CA ARG A 62 16.18 8.56 -1.84
C ARG A 62 14.74 8.12 -1.70
N LEU A 63 14.00 8.74 -0.78
CA LEU A 63 12.64 8.36 -0.50
C LEU A 63 11.76 9.59 -0.50
N ARG A 64 10.78 9.60 -1.39
CA ARG A 64 9.78 10.65 -1.38
C ARG A 64 8.65 10.20 -0.49
N VAL A 65 8.25 11.07 0.43
CA VAL A 65 7.18 10.78 1.38
C VAL A 65 6.17 11.90 1.32
N GLN A 66 4.91 11.55 1.26
CA GLN A 66 3.85 12.52 1.30
C GLN A 66 2.73 11.98 2.15
N SER A 67 2.29 12.76 3.13
CA SER A 67 1.19 12.37 4.00
C SER A 67 0.02 13.27 3.72
N ALA A 68 -1.10 12.72 3.38
CA ALA A 68 -2.27 13.52 3.06
C ALA A 68 -3.53 12.67 3.17
N GLY A 69 -4.54 13.22 3.81
CA GLY A 69 -5.87 12.60 3.79
C GLY A 69 -5.94 11.19 4.36
N GLY A 70 -5.16 10.90 5.38
CA GLY A 70 -5.19 9.59 5.98
C GLY A 70 -4.38 8.54 5.26
N ALA A 71 -3.58 8.95 4.29
CA ALA A 71 -2.71 8.04 3.55
C ALA A 71 -1.29 8.57 3.50
N VAL A 72 -0.33 7.67 3.43
CA VAL A 72 1.07 8.02 3.25
C VAL A 72 1.51 7.43 1.92
N TYR A 73 2.10 8.26 1.10
CA TYR A 73 2.58 7.86 -0.22
C TYR A 73 4.09 7.79 -0.18
N LEU A 74 4.62 6.62 -0.54
CA LEU A 74 6.06 6.35 -0.48
C LEU A 74 6.57 5.99 -1.86
N ARG A 75 7.69 6.60 -2.26
CA ARG A 75 8.29 6.26 -3.53
C ARG A 75 9.81 6.37 -3.41
N ALA A 76 10.50 5.27 -3.62
CA ALA A 76 11.95 5.25 -3.58
C ALA A 76 12.51 5.53 -4.96
N SER A 77 13.54 6.36 -5.05
CA SER A 77 14.22 6.63 -6.31
C SER A 77 15.45 5.74 -6.50
N GLU A 78 15.88 5.08 -5.45
CA GLU A 78 17.06 4.23 -5.45
C GLU A 78 16.84 3.11 -4.46
N PRO A 79 17.60 2.02 -4.54
CA PRO A 79 17.50 0.99 -3.51
C PRO A 79 17.77 1.56 -2.13
N ILE A 80 17.04 1.06 -1.16
CA ILE A 80 17.17 1.46 0.23
C ILE A 80 17.24 0.20 1.07
N GLU A 81 18.27 0.08 1.87
CA GLU A 81 18.37 -1.04 2.79
C GLU A 81 17.35 -0.88 3.91
N PRO A 82 17.04 -1.95 4.63
CA PRO A 82 15.99 -1.89 5.65
C PRO A 82 16.15 -0.69 6.57
N THR A 83 15.10 0.05 6.71
CA THR A 83 15.10 1.33 7.39
C THR A 83 13.77 1.53 8.09
N ARG A 84 13.78 2.15 9.24
CA ARG A 84 12.56 2.35 10.03
C ARG A 84 12.04 3.76 9.87
N LEU A 85 10.77 3.85 9.49
CA LEU A 85 10.04 5.11 9.47
C LEU A 85 9.13 5.16 10.67
N GLN A 86 8.91 6.37 11.19
CA GLN A 86 7.98 6.57 12.29
C GLN A 86 6.79 7.35 11.77
N LEU A 87 5.61 6.82 11.99
CA LEU A 87 4.38 7.54 11.68
C LEU A 87 3.80 8.01 12.99
N GLN A 88 3.75 9.31 13.18
CA GLN A 88 3.21 9.86 14.42
C GLN A 88 1.84 10.47 14.17
N ASP A 89 0.86 9.97 14.89
CA ASP A 89 -0.48 10.53 14.83
C ASP A 89 -0.40 11.99 15.25
N ALA A 90 -0.87 12.87 14.39
CA ALA A 90 -0.77 14.30 14.64
C ALA A 90 -1.67 14.76 15.78
N ASP A 91 -2.71 14.00 16.09
CA ASP A 91 -3.65 14.38 17.14
C ASP A 91 -3.30 13.76 18.48
N THR A 92 -2.89 12.51 18.49
CA THR A 92 -2.67 11.79 19.76
C THR A 92 -1.20 11.62 20.10
N GLY A 93 -0.32 11.77 19.14
CA GLY A 93 1.10 11.52 19.34
C GLY A 93 1.48 10.04 19.30
N ALA A 94 0.52 9.16 19.08
CA ALA A 94 0.84 7.73 19.03
C ALA A 94 1.72 7.42 17.84
N LEU A 95 2.60 6.45 18.00
CA LEU A 95 3.56 6.08 16.96
C LEU A 95 3.22 4.73 16.37
N ILE A 96 3.36 4.64 15.06
CA ILE A 96 3.32 3.38 14.34
C ILE A 96 4.65 3.30 13.59
N LEU A 97 5.28 2.14 13.63
CA LEU A 97 6.60 1.97 13.03
C LEU A 97 6.51 1.13 11.78
N LEU A 98 7.12 1.60 10.71
CA LEU A 98 7.20 0.84 9.47
C LEU A 98 8.65 0.52 9.19
N ASP A 99 8.91 -0.72 8.82
CA ASP A 99 10.23 -1.10 8.33
C ASP A 99 10.12 -1.19 6.82
N ILE A 100 10.79 -0.31 6.11
CA ILE A 100 10.77 -0.29 4.66
C ILE A 100 12.11 -0.73 4.12
N ALA A 101 12.10 -1.21 2.91
CA ALA A 101 13.29 -1.45 2.13
C ALA A 101 12.87 -1.31 0.69
N ALA A 102 13.75 -0.86 -0.18
CA ALA A 102 13.40 -0.68 -1.58
C ALA A 102 14.37 -1.49 -2.43
N GLU A 103 13.83 -2.28 -3.31
CA GLU A 103 14.59 -3.10 -4.24
C GLU A 103 14.25 -2.71 -5.66
N PRO A 104 15.17 -2.91 -6.59
CA PRO A 104 14.84 -2.62 -7.98
C PRO A 104 13.65 -3.44 -8.45
N ALA A 105 12.78 -2.81 -9.23
CA ALA A 105 11.68 -3.53 -9.85
C ALA A 105 12.19 -4.27 -11.06
N LYS A 106 11.65 -5.45 -11.29
CA LYS A 106 11.99 -6.22 -12.49
C LYS A 106 11.10 -5.79 -13.63
N ASP A 107 11.60 -5.98 -14.84
CA ASP A 107 10.83 -5.62 -16.03
C ASP A 107 9.52 -6.39 -16.02
N GLY A 108 8.45 -5.67 -16.24
CA GLY A 108 7.13 -6.29 -16.27
C GLY A 108 6.57 -6.66 -14.93
N GLU A 109 7.29 -6.35 -13.85
CA GLU A 109 6.79 -6.68 -12.52
C GLU A 109 5.64 -5.76 -12.17
N ALA A 110 4.56 -6.33 -11.63
CA ALA A 110 3.40 -5.55 -11.24
C ALA A 110 3.73 -4.68 -10.04
N GLU A 111 3.03 -3.57 -9.91
CA GLU A 111 3.18 -2.73 -8.75
C GLU A 111 2.63 -3.43 -7.53
N LEU A 112 3.19 -3.11 -6.38
CA LEU A 112 2.73 -3.69 -5.14
C LEU A 112 1.38 -3.09 -4.74
N GLU A 113 0.61 -3.89 -4.06
CA GLU A 113 -0.73 -3.47 -3.63
C GLU A 113 -0.64 -2.40 -2.57
N PRO A 114 -1.65 -1.54 -2.47
CA PRO A 114 -1.71 -0.63 -1.33
C PRO A 114 -1.81 -1.42 -0.03
N VAL A 115 -1.39 -0.77 1.05
CA VAL A 115 -1.42 -1.35 2.38
C VAL A 115 -2.44 -0.57 3.21
N ARG A 116 -3.22 -1.27 4.01
CA ARG A 116 -4.07 -0.62 5.00
C ARG A 116 -3.67 -1.11 6.37
N ILE A 117 -3.38 -0.18 7.25
CA ILE A 117 -2.98 -0.50 8.61
C ILE A 117 -4.21 -0.41 9.51
N VAL A 118 -4.47 -1.48 10.25
CA VAL A 118 -5.58 -1.51 11.18
C VAL A 118 -5.03 -1.76 12.58
N GLU A 119 -5.78 -1.34 13.58
CA GLU A 119 -5.34 -1.54 14.95
C GLU A 119 -5.57 -2.97 15.38
N GLY A 120 -4.59 -3.56 15.98
CA GLY A 120 -4.69 -4.95 16.36
C GLY A 120 -5.69 -5.21 17.45
N ASN A 121 -5.90 -4.22 18.30
CA ASN A 121 -6.80 -4.40 19.39
C ASN A 121 -8.09 -3.75 19.21
N SER A 122 -8.42 -3.40 18.01
CA SER A 122 -9.56 -2.62 17.84
C SER A 122 -10.77 -3.44 17.86
N THR A 123 -10.90 -4.27 18.67
CA THR A 123 -11.98 -4.94 18.69
C THR A 123 -12.77 -4.48 19.59
N PRO A 124 -13.35 -4.16 19.61
CA PRO A 124 -13.89 -3.77 20.47
C PRO A 124 -14.98 -4.23 20.92
N ALA A 125 -15.23 -4.09 20.80
CA ALA A 125 -15.96 -4.28 21.07
C ALA A 125 -16.55 -5.06 21.48
N ARG A 126 -16.70 -5.26 21.60
CA ARG A 126 -17.09 -5.95 21.94
C ARG A 126 -17.50 -5.85 22.91
N TYR A 127 -17.80 -5.68 23.24
CA TYR A 127 -18.00 -5.70 24.08
C TYR A 127 -18.77 -5.45 24.43
N GLY A 128 -18.85 -5.63 24.26
CA GLY A 128 -19.56 -5.55 24.80
C GLY A 128 -20.25 -5.66 25.22
#